data_ca09eaa37713d12e2e4b92ec5bbb697e
#
_entry.id   ca09eaa37713d12e2e4b92ec5bbb697e
#
_cell.length_a   1.000
_cell.length_b   1.000
_cell.length_c   1.000
_cell.angle_alpha   90.00
_cell.angle_beta   90.00
_cell.angle_gamma   90.00
#
_symmetry.space_group_name_H-M   'P 1'
#
loop_
_entity.id
_entity.type
_entity.pdbx_description
1 polymer ?
#
loop_
_entity_poly.entity_id
_entity_poly.type
_entity_poly.pdbx_seq_one_letter_code
_entity_poly.pdbx_strand_id
1 'polypeptide(L)'
;MKTFQFAASLEAQIRQDVEVIVAQAPAGLKAVAAAVGKFQAEFELLLDRAQYVDVDTGRYPEVDAAILLGPDGVWQEAAAELAAAEETTVPGLAALWFLHTLTVKSGQYYQQAALNSAHPATRLFLGSLAEVKTMLRRRLDGLLRQLYNAAWAEVGFAPFVLGKD
;
A
#
# COMPACT_ATOMS: atom_id res chain seq x y z
N MET A 1 21.02 -0.53 11.58
CA MET A 1 20.18 -0.27 12.77
C MET A 1 19.34 1.00 12.61
N LYS A 2 19.93 2.15 12.34
CA LYS A 2 19.18 3.40 12.13
C LYS A 2 18.11 3.34 11.03
N THR A 3 18.40 2.63 9.93
CA THR A 3 17.45 2.46 8.80
C THR A 3 16.15 1.78 9.25
N PHE A 4 16.23 0.70 9.99
CA PHE A 4 15.04 -0.01 10.47
C PHE A 4 14.30 0.72 11.57
N GLN A 5 14.99 1.48 12.41
CA GLN A 5 14.34 2.35 13.38
C GLN A 5 13.54 3.47 12.71
N PHE A 6 14.12 4.09 11.69
CA PHE A 6 13.41 5.09 10.90
C PHE A 6 12.24 4.47 10.13
N ALA A 7 12.45 3.31 9.51
CA ALA A 7 11.40 2.58 8.81
C ALA A 7 10.22 2.25 9.75
N ALA A 8 10.50 1.77 10.95
CA ALA A 8 9.47 1.47 11.94
C ALA A 8 8.67 2.72 12.33
N SER A 9 9.35 3.86 12.52
CA SER A 9 8.68 5.13 12.82
C SER A 9 7.82 5.62 11.64
N LEU A 10 8.34 5.50 10.41
CA LEU A 10 7.61 5.85 9.20
C LEU A 10 6.34 5.01 9.06
N GLU A 11 6.45 3.71 9.23
CA GLU A 11 5.31 2.81 9.09
C GLU A 11 4.30 2.97 10.22
N ALA A 12 4.75 3.26 11.44
CA ALA A 12 3.85 3.59 12.54
C ALA A 12 3.03 4.86 12.24
N GLN A 13 3.63 5.87 11.62
CA GLN A 13 2.91 7.07 11.19
C GLN A 13 1.92 6.73 10.06
N ILE A 14 2.34 5.95 9.07
CA ILE A 14 1.44 5.49 8.00
C ILE A 14 0.25 4.72 8.58
N ARG A 15 0.48 3.84 9.55
CA ARG A 15 -0.60 3.11 10.22
C ARG A 15 -1.61 4.04 10.88
N GLN A 16 -1.15 5.07 11.57
CA GLN A 16 -2.04 6.08 12.16
C GLN A 16 -2.86 6.79 11.10
N ASP A 17 -2.26 7.19 10.00
CA ASP A 17 -2.94 7.85 8.90
C ASP A 17 -3.97 6.91 8.23
N VAL A 18 -3.62 5.63 8.05
CA VAL A 18 -4.54 4.60 7.53
C VAL A 18 -5.72 4.40 8.49
N GLU A 19 -5.49 4.33 9.80
CA GLU A 19 -6.54 4.20 10.80
C GLU A 19 -7.54 5.36 10.75
N VAL A 20 -7.07 6.58 10.55
CA VAL A 20 -7.95 7.76 10.36
C VAL A 20 -8.79 7.61 9.11
N ILE A 21 -8.19 7.16 8.00
CA ILE A 21 -8.92 6.92 6.75
C ILE A 21 -9.97 5.82 6.92
N VAL A 22 -9.61 4.73 7.57
CA VAL A 22 -10.53 3.61 7.88
C VAL A 22 -11.74 4.10 8.67
N ALA A 23 -11.51 4.91 9.70
CA ALA A 23 -12.58 5.42 10.56
C ALA A 23 -13.55 6.37 9.83
N GLN A 24 -13.06 7.08 8.82
CA GLN A 24 -13.82 8.08 8.06
C GLN A 24 -14.21 7.59 6.66
N ALA A 25 -13.83 6.37 6.30
CA ALA A 25 -14.03 5.87 4.95
C ALA A 25 -15.53 5.78 4.59
N PRO A 26 -15.92 6.25 3.40
CA PRO A 26 -17.24 5.99 2.84
C PRO A 26 -17.52 4.48 2.76
N ALA A 27 -18.78 4.10 2.75
CA ALA A 27 -19.20 2.69 2.77
C ALA A 27 -18.52 1.85 1.65
N GLY A 28 -18.33 2.41 0.47
CA GLY A 28 -17.70 1.73 -0.67
C GLY A 28 -16.19 1.48 -0.53
N LEU A 29 -15.54 2.03 0.48
CA LEU A 29 -14.09 1.88 0.72
C LEU A 29 -13.74 1.02 1.93
N LYS A 30 -14.71 0.41 2.60
CA LYS A 30 -14.44 -0.39 3.79
C LYS A 30 -13.57 -1.62 3.49
N ALA A 31 -13.84 -2.32 2.40
CA ALA A 31 -13.05 -3.48 1.99
C ALA A 31 -11.62 -3.09 1.58
N VAL A 32 -11.45 -1.99 0.86
CA VAL A 32 -10.13 -1.43 0.51
C VAL A 32 -9.35 -1.07 1.76
N ALA A 33 -9.98 -0.34 2.68
CA ALA A 33 -9.38 0.08 3.94
C ALA A 33 -8.96 -1.12 4.80
N ALA A 34 -9.79 -2.16 4.87
CA ALA A 34 -9.47 -3.40 5.57
C ALA A 34 -8.26 -4.12 4.94
N ALA A 35 -8.20 -4.20 3.61
CA ALA A 35 -7.09 -4.82 2.88
C ALA A 35 -5.78 -4.07 3.09
N VAL A 36 -5.79 -2.75 3.04
CA VAL A 36 -4.61 -1.90 3.30
C VAL A 36 -4.19 -2.00 4.76
N GLY A 37 -5.14 -2.01 5.70
CA GLY A 37 -4.85 -2.18 7.13
C GLY A 37 -4.18 -3.51 7.44
N LYS A 38 -4.64 -4.60 6.82
CA LYS A 38 -4.01 -5.91 6.96
C LYS A 38 -2.60 -5.94 6.35
N PHE A 39 -2.42 -5.36 5.17
CA PHE A 39 -1.10 -5.20 4.57
C PHE A 39 -0.16 -4.47 5.52
N GLN A 40 -0.60 -3.36 6.09
CA GLN A 40 0.20 -2.54 6.99
C GLN A 40 0.61 -3.32 8.24
N ALA A 41 -0.30 -4.07 8.85
CA ALA A 41 -0.01 -4.88 10.03
C ALA A 41 1.06 -5.96 9.74
N GLU A 42 0.93 -6.69 8.64
CA GLU A 42 1.91 -7.70 8.22
C GLU A 42 3.27 -7.07 7.86
N PHE A 43 3.25 -5.91 7.23
CA PHE A 43 4.47 -5.17 6.88
C PHE A 43 5.24 -4.71 8.13
N GLU A 44 4.56 -4.19 9.13
CA GLU A 44 5.16 -3.80 10.41
C GLU A 44 5.76 -5.01 11.15
N LEU A 45 5.13 -6.19 11.08
CA LEU A 45 5.70 -7.42 11.65
C LEU A 45 7.01 -7.82 10.97
N LEU A 46 7.12 -7.65 9.66
CA LEU A 46 8.38 -7.89 8.94
C LEU A 46 9.49 -6.95 9.42
N LEU A 47 9.18 -5.67 9.56
CA LEU A 47 10.13 -4.67 10.06
C LEU A 47 10.55 -4.96 11.51
N ASP A 48 9.61 -5.35 12.36
CA ASP A 48 9.90 -5.68 13.74
C ASP A 48 10.87 -6.87 13.83
N ARG A 49 10.68 -7.89 13.03
CA ARG A 49 11.60 -9.01 12.94
C ARG A 49 12.97 -8.61 12.38
N ALA A 50 12.97 -7.75 11.35
CA ALA A 50 14.19 -7.34 10.65
C ALA A 50 15.13 -6.51 11.53
N GLN A 51 14.62 -5.72 12.45
CA GLN A 51 15.47 -4.87 13.31
C GLN A 51 16.37 -5.67 14.26
N TYR A 52 16.04 -6.92 14.53
CA TYR A 52 16.83 -7.81 15.39
C TYR A 52 17.74 -8.77 14.61
N VAL A 53 17.75 -8.67 13.29
CA VAL A 53 18.61 -9.50 12.45
C VAL A 53 20.06 -9.02 12.55
N ASP A 54 20.97 -9.96 12.80
CA ASP A 54 22.39 -9.70 12.70
C ASP A 54 22.77 -9.48 11.23
N VAL A 55 23.32 -8.31 10.94
CA VAL A 55 23.70 -7.91 9.58
C VAL A 55 24.72 -8.87 8.96
N ASP A 56 25.62 -9.42 9.79
CA ASP A 56 26.65 -10.33 9.32
C ASP A 56 26.09 -11.70 8.92
N THR A 57 25.03 -12.18 9.60
CA THR A 57 24.35 -13.41 9.22
C THR A 57 23.38 -13.21 8.05
N GLY A 58 22.82 -12.01 7.89
CA GLY A 58 21.94 -11.64 6.80
C GLY A 58 20.63 -12.44 6.71
N ARG A 59 20.19 -13.04 7.79
CA ARG A 59 19.00 -13.90 7.84
C ARG A 59 17.72 -13.06 8.07
N TYR A 60 17.39 -12.27 7.08
CA TYR A 60 16.14 -11.50 7.11
C TYR A 60 14.90 -12.39 6.90
N PRO A 61 13.73 -11.99 7.44
CA PRO A 61 12.50 -12.72 7.16
C PRO A 61 12.17 -12.67 5.67
N GLU A 62 11.49 -13.70 5.18
CA GLU A 62 10.99 -13.73 3.81
C GLU A 62 9.87 -12.72 3.63
N VAL A 63 9.92 -11.96 2.53
CA VAL A 63 8.85 -11.05 2.12
C VAL A 63 7.93 -11.78 1.16
N ASP A 64 6.80 -12.26 1.67
CA ASP A 64 5.80 -12.97 0.89
C ASP A 64 4.67 -12.02 0.49
N ALA A 65 4.66 -11.60 -0.78
CA ALA A 65 3.66 -10.70 -1.33
C ALA A 65 2.24 -11.25 -1.22
N ALA A 66 2.05 -12.57 -1.33
CA ALA A 66 0.74 -13.20 -1.22
C ALA A 66 0.17 -13.08 0.20
N ILE A 67 1.00 -13.19 1.22
CA ILE A 67 0.58 -12.98 2.61
C ILE A 67 0.23 -11.51 2.86
N LEU A 68 1.07 -10.59 2.40
CA LEU A 68 0.88 -9.14 2.59
C LEU A 68 -0.34 -8.60 1.87
N LEU A 69 -0.49 -8.93 0.60
CA LEU A 69 -1.59 -8.45 -0.24
C LEU A 69 -2.89 -9.23 -0.03
N GLY A 70 -2.81 -10.45 0.50
CA GLY A 70 -3.92 -11.37 0.54
C GLY A 70 -4.25 -11.97 -0.84
N PRO A 71 -5.21 -12.88 -0.90
CA PRO A 71 -5.63 -13.50 -2.16
C PRO A 71 -6.27 -12.47 -3.10
N ASP A 72 -6.20 -12.71 -4.40
CA ASP A 72 -6.76 -11.82 -5.43
C ASP A 72 -8.26 -11.53 -5.22
N GLY A 73 -9.00 -12.48 -4.66
CA GLY A 73 -10.41 -12.31 -4.32
C GLY A 73 -10.70 -11.13 -3.38
N VAL A 74 -9.79 -10.82 -2.47
CA VAL A 74 -9.93 -9.66 -1.56
C VAL A 74 -9.98 -8.34 -2.33
N TRP A 75 -9.11 -8.20 -3.34
CA TRP A 75 -9.06 -7.00 -4.17
C TRP A 75 -10.20 -6.94 -5.19
N GLN A 76 -10.64 -8.08 -5.70
CA GLN A 76 -11.84 -8.17 -6.55
C GLN A 76 -13.09 -7.78 -5.77
N GLU A 77 -13.22 -8.23 -4.53
CA GLU A 77 -14.32 -7.87 -3.62
C GLU A 77 -14.29 -6.37 -3.30
N ALA A 78 -13.12 -5.81 -3.04
CA ALA A 78 -12.93 -4.37 -2.83
C ALA A 78 -13.36 -3.56 -4.06
N ALA A 79 -12.99 -4.00 -5.27
CA ALA A 79 -13.41 -3.36 -6.51
C ALA A 79 -14.93 -3.44 -6.72
N ALA A 80 -15.54 -4.58 -6.41
CA ALA A 80 -16.98 -4.77 -6.52
C ALA A 80 -17.76 -3.90 -5.53
N GLU A 81 -17.30 -3.79 -4.28
CA GLU A 81 -17.89 -2.91 -3.27
C GLU A 81 -17.81 -1.45 -3.70
N LEU A 82 -16.67 -1.03 -4.24
CA LEU A 82 -16.47 0.32 -4.74
C LEU A 82 -17.41 0.64 -5.91
N ALA A 83 -17.59 -0.32 -6.84
CA ALA A 83 -18.48 -0.17 -7.98
C ALA A 83 -19.96 -0.10 -7.59
N ALA A 84 -20.36 -0.77 -6.51
CA ALA A 84 -21.74 -0.81 -6.02
C ALA A 84 -22.13 0.41 -5.18
N ALA A 85 -21.18 1.21 -4.71
CA ALA A 85 -21.43 2.34 -3.82
C ALA A 85 -21.94 3.57 -4.59
N GLU A 86 -23.09 4.10 -4.17
CA GLU A 86 -23.75 5.23 -4.85
C GLU A 86 -23.16 6.60 -4.46
N GLU A 87 -22.55 6.73 -3.27
CA GLU A 87 -22.13 8.03 -2.70
C GLU A 87 -20.63 8.13 -2.41
N THR A 88 -19.80 7.38 -3.11
CA THR A 88 -18.38 7.23 -2.75
C THR A 88 -17.42 8.12 -3.55
N THR A 89 -17.92 8.83 -4.59
CA THR A 89 -17.09 9.31 -5.70
C THR A 89 -16.02 10.31 -5.29
N VAL A 90 -16.35 11.42 -4.66
CA VAL A 90 -15.36 12.45 -4.32
C VAL A 90 -14.62 12.17 -3.03
N PRO A 91 -15.28 11.85 -1.90
CA PRO A 91 -14.56 11.49 -0.68
C PRO A 91 -13.72 10.23 -0.84
N GLY A 92 -14.23 9.25 -1.60
CA GLY A 92 -13.51 8.02 -1.90
C GLY A 92 -12.27 8.24 -2.76
N LEU A 93 -12.36 9.12 -3.75
CA LEU A 93 -11.22 9.49 -4.59
C LEU A 93 -10.11 10.12 -3.75
N ALA A 94 -10.44 11.04 -2.84
CA ALA A 94 -9.48 11.68 -1.96
C ALA A 94 -8.81 10.65 -1.02
N ALA A 95 -9.57 9.75 -0.42
CA ALA A 95 -9.05 8.71 0.45
C ALA A 95 -8.12 7.74 -0.30
N LEU A 96 -8.50 7.27 -1.48
CA LEU A 96 -7.66 6.42 -2.31
C LEU A 96 -6.37 7.11 -2.76
N TRP A 97 -6.45 8.38 -3.16
CA TRP A 97 -5.26 9.17 -3.50
C TRP A 97 -4.30 9.30 -2.33
N PHE A 98 -4.83 9.49 -1.14
CA PHE A 98 -4.01 9.59 0.06
C PHE A 98 -3.30 8.27 0.37
N LEU A 99 -4.02 7.14 0.34
CA LEU A 99 -3.44 5.80 0.50
C LEU A 99 -2.38 5.51 -0.56
N HIS A 100 -2.66 5.86 -1.81
CA HIS A 100 -1.71 5.73 -2.91
C HIS A 100 -0.44 6.54 -2.68
N THR A 101 -0.58 7.80 -2.27
CA THR A 101 0.57 8.69 -1.99
C THR A 101 1.43 8.16 -0.86
N LEU A 102 0.83 7.69 0.23
CA LEU A 102 1.58 7.07 1.35
C LEU A 102 2.36 5.85 0.87
N THR A 103 1.72 5.01 0.05
CA THR A 103 2.35 3.79 -0.50
C THR A 103 3.53 4.13 -1.42
N VAL A 104 3.38 5.10 -2.30
CA VAL A 104 4.46 5.56 -3.19
C VAL A 104 5.63 6.11 -2.39
N LYS A 105 5.36 6.96 -1.43
CA LYS A 105 6.40 7.59 -0.60
C LYS A 105 7.18 6.57 0.22
N SER A 106 6.50 5.64 0.86
CA SER A 106 7.18 4.59 1.61
C SER A 106 7.97 3.64 0.70
N GLY A 107 7.42 3.29 -0.45
CA GLY A 107 8.13 2.48 -1.45
C GLY A 107 9.43 3.14 -1.94
N GLN A 108 9.39 4.43 -2.20
CA GLN A 108 10.58 5.22 -2.57
C GLN A 108 11.63 5.22 -1.46
N TYR A 109 11.21 5.33 -0.20
CA TYR A 109 12.12 5.23 0.93
C TYR A 109 12.88 3.90 0.94
N TYR A 110 12.17 2.77 0.81
CA TYR A 110 12.81 1.45 0.81
C TYR A 110 13.72 1.25 -0.40
N GLN A 111 13.35 1.77 -1.54
CA GLN A 111 14.19 1.74 -2.75
C GLN A 111 15.50 2.49 -2.53
N GLN A 112 15.44 3.69 -1.98
CA GLN A 112 16.64 4.48 -1.67
C GLN A 112 17.47 3.84 -0.57
N ALA A 113 16.83 3.32 0.48
CA ALA A 113 17.52 2.61 1.54
C ALA A 113 18.26 1.36 1.02
N ALA A 114 17.65 0.62 0.08
CA ALA A 114 18.28 -0.52 -0.58
C ALA A 114 19.53 -0.09 -1.37
N LEU A 115 19.41 0.97 -2.16
CA LEU A 115 20.54 1.48 -2.96
C LEU A 115 21.72 1.96 -2.08
N ASN A 116 21.43 2.51 -0.92
CA ASN A 116 22.43 3.03 0.00
C ASN A 116 22.96 2.00 1.00
N SER A 117 22.45 0.77 0.99
CA SER A 117 22.92 -0.28 1.89
C SER A 117 24.22 -0.91 1.38
N ALA A 118 25.21 -1.01 2.26
CA ALA A 118 26.49 -1.66 1.97
C ALA A 118 26.40 -3.19 2.04
N HIS A 119 25.47 -3.74 2.79
CA HIS A 119 25.33 -5.18 3.01
C HIS A 119 24.38 -5.81 1.99
N PRO A 120 24.83 -6.82 1.21
CA PRO A 120 24.01 -7.42 0.15
C PRO A 120 22.67 -7.99 0.62
N ALA A 121 22.66 -8.68 1.76
CA ALA A 121 21.43 -9.24 2.31
C ALA A 121 20.42 -8.16 2.75
N THR A 122 20.92 -7.09 3.37
CA THR A 122 20.09 -5.93 3.74
C THR A 122 19.53 -5.24 2.50
N ARG A 123 20.35 -5.07 1.47
CA ARG A 123 19.93 -4.50 0.19
C ARG A 123 18.81 -5.32 -0.44
N LEU A 124 18.96 -6.64 -0.45
CA LEU A 124 17.97 -7.56 -1.00
C LEU A 124 16.64 -7.47 -0.24
N PHE A 125 16.70 -7.48 1.08
CA PHE A 125 15.51 -7.37 1.93
C PHE A 125 14.79 -6.03 1.73
N LEU A 126 15.51 -4.91 1.77
CA LEU A 126 14.93 -3.58 1.54
C LEU A 126 14.35 -3.44 0.11
N GLY A 127 15.01 -4.03 -0.88
CA GLY A 127 14.50 -4.12 -2.24
C GLY A 127 13.20 -4.90 -2.35
N SER A 128 13.08 -6.00 -1.62
CA SER A 128 11.84 -6.79 -1.55
C SER A 128 10.71 -6.02 -0.86
N LEU A 129 11.01 -5.22 0.16
CA LEU A 129 10.03 -4.32 0.78
C LEU A 129 9.54 -3.24 -0.21
N ALA A 130 10.45 -2.65 -0.98
CA ALA A 130 10.10 -1.69 -2.02
C ALA A 130 9.21 -2.32 -3.10
N GLU A 131 9.51 -3.54 -3.51
CA GLU A 131 8.74 -4.27 -4.51
C GLU A 131 7.31 -4.56 -4.05
N VAL A 132 7.12 -5.01 -2.82
CA VAL A 132 5.77 -5.29 -2.31
C VAL A 132 4.95 -4.01 -2.13
N LYS A 133 5.58 -2.88 -1.79
CA LYS A 133 4.92 -1.56 -1.82
C LYS A 133 4.50 -1.17 -3.24
N THR A 134 5.30 -1.48 -4.24
CA THR A 134 4.94 -1.28 -5.65
C THR A 134 3.75 -2.13 -6.06
N MET A 135 3.67 -3.36 -5.59
CA MET A 135 2.51 -4.23 -5.83
C MET A 135 1.23 -3.67 -5.20
N LEU A 136 1.31 -3.18 -3.96
CA LEU A 136 0.18 -2.50 -3.31
C LEU A 136 -0.24 -1.25 -4.10
N ARG A 137 0.72 -0.45 -4.53
CA ARG A 137 0.45 0.73 -5.38
C ARG A 137 -0.34 0.35 -6.64
N ARG A 138 0.03 -0.73 -7.32
CA ARG A 138 -0.68 -1.20 -8.52
C ARG A 138 -2.12 -1.60 -8.22
N ARG A 139 -2.39 -2.21 -7.07
CA ARG A 139 -3.76 -2.51 -6.63
C ARG A 139 -4.57 -1.22 -6.42
N LEU A 140 -3.97 -0.23 -5.76
CA LEU A 140 -4.61 1.06 -5.54
C LEU A 140 -4.80 1.85 -6.85
N ASP A 141 -3.85 1.79 -7.78
CA ASP A 141 -3.99 2.38 -9.12
C ASP A 141 -5.22 1.84 -9.86
N GLY A 142 -5.44 0.53 -9.81
CA GLY A 142 -6.62 -0.09 -10.42
C GLY A 142 -7.93 0.43 -9.85
N LEU A 143 -8.01 0.58 -8.52
CA LEU A 143 -9.18 1.12 -7.83
C LEU A 143 -9.38 2.60 -8.13
N LEU A 144 -8.29 3.38 -8.18
CA LEU A 144 -8.33 4.80 -8.55
C LEU A 144 -8.88 5.01 -9.96
N ARG A 145 -8.43 4.21 -10.93
CA ARG A 145 -8.95 4.27 -12.31
C ARG A 145 -10.45 4.01 -12.35
N GLN A 146 -10.90 2.99 -11.65
CA GLN A 146 -12.32 2.65 -11.57
C GLN A 146 -13.15 3.79 -10.99
N LEU A 147 -12.73 4.36 -9.87
CA LEU A 147 -13.46 5.43 -9.19
C LEU A 147 -13.41 6.74 -9.98
N TYR A 148 -12.27 7.03 -10.60
CA TYR A 148 -12.09 8.22 -11.44
C TYR A 148 -13.00 8.17 -12.66
N ASN A 149 -13.06 7.04 -13.34
CA ASN A 149 -13.95 6.84 -14.48
C ASN A 149 -15.43 6.96 -14.08
N ALA A 150 -15.81 6.44 -12.93
CA ALA A 150 -17.16 6.59 -12.38
C ALA A 150 -17.52 8.07 -12.11
N ALA A 151 -16.58 8.84 -11.55
CA ALA A 151 -16.77 10.28 -11.31
C ALA A 151 -16.98 11.06 -12.60
N TRP A 152 -16.21 10.77 -13.64
CA TRP A 152 -16.38 11.41 -14.94
C TRP A 152 -17.67 11.01 -15.63
N ALA A 153 -18.10 9.79 -15.51
CA ALA A 153 -19.39 9.33 -16.04
C ALA A 153 -20.58 10.08 -15.41
N GLU A 154 -20.53 10.35 -14.10
CA GLU A 154 -21.57 11.12 -13.39
C GLU A 154 -21.73 12.54 -13.90
N VAL A 155 -20.65 13.20 -14.34
CA VAL A 155 -20.71 14.54 -14.90
C VAL A 155 -20.97 14.58 -16.43
N GLY A 156 -21.27 13.41 -17.04
CA GLY A 156 -21.63 13.31 -18.45
C GLY A 156 -20.46 13.28 -19.43
N PHE A 157 -19.25 13.13 -18.97
CA PHE A 157 -18.08 12.94 -19.82
C PHE A 157 -17.78 11.46 -20.04
N ALA A 158 -17.26 11.13 -21.24
CA ALA A 158 -16.79 9.79 -21.50
C ALA A 158 -15.62 9.43 -20.58
N PRO A 159 -15.62 8.25 -19.94
CA PRO A 159 -14.49 7.80 -19.14
C PRO A 159 -13.22 7.74 -19.98
N PHE A 160 -12.11 8.18 -19.40
CA PHE A 160 -10.81 8.00 -20.01
C PHE A 160 -9.91 7.10 -19.16
N VAL A 161 -9.03 6.40 -19.83
CA VAL A 161 -8.12 5.44 -19.18
C VAL A 161 -6.94 6.21 -18.62
N LEU A 162 -6.75 6.14 -17.30
CA LEU A 162 -5.56 6.65 -16.63
C LEU A 162 -4.41 5.66 -16.83
N GLY A 163 -3.47 6.05 -17.69
CA GLY A 163 -2.30 5.23 -17.99
C GLY A 163 -2.63 3.94 -18.73
N LYS A 164 -2.06 3.77 -19.88
CA LYS A 164 -2.00 2.49 -20.59
C LYS A 164 -0.64 1.86 -20.25
N ASP A 165 -0.60 1.02 -19.28
CA ASP A 165 0.58 0.20 -19.02
C ASP A 165 0.17 -1.24 -18.90
#